data_a57a6ff32c7197d38e77bf9719322699
#
_entry.id   a57a6ff32c7197d38e77bf9719322699
#
_cell.length_a   1.000
_cell.length_b   1.000
_cell.length_c   1.000
_cell.angle_alpha   90.00
_cell.angle_beta   90.00
_cell.angle_gamma   90.00
#
_symmetry.space_group_name_H-M   'P 1'
#
loop_
_entity.id
_entity.type
_entity.pdbx_description
1 polymer ?
#
loop_
_entity_poly.entity_id
_entity_poly.type
_entity_poly.pdbx_seq_one_letter_code
_entity_poly.pdbx_strand_id
1 'polypeptide(L)'
;MYPGLALAAALQEIRENAEILYVGTATGLESTLVPQAGYAFRAIEARGLPRKPSFKAVVTFLSAGRGTIEATGLLRRFKPDVVVGMGAYVSLPVVGAAVLRKIPTVIHEQNAVPGLVNRVLGRAATVVAVSYPDMGSYFPPGKRIEFTGNPIRGEILSSGRQEAMEAFNLDESRRVLLVFGGSRGAQRINDAIVEAYDAWRHYENLQIIHATGKMNYESIKKAITKIRSPKDVLLYNAYPYIESMGLAYAGADLLICRSGATTIAEITARGLPAILIPYPYATDNHQEKNARQLENSGAARVILDRDVTGESIYEAVNALTVDDNVLSGMTEASKRFGRPDAAKGLAKLVIEIAEDR
;
A
#
# COMPACT_ATOMS: atom_id res chain seq x y z
N MET A 1 4.70 5.73 -3.67
CA MET A 1 6.18 5.53 -3.70
C MET A 1 6.53 4.09 -4.03
N TYR A 2 6.29 3.11 -3.15
CA TYR A 2 6.65 1.69 -3.38
C TYR A 2 6.14 1.10 -4.70
N PRO A 3 4.88 1.36 -5.15
CA PRO A 3 4.43 0.87 -6.46
C PRO A 3 5.27 1.42 -7.63
N GLY A 4 5.74 2.66 -7.53
CA GLY A 4 6.66 3.23 -8.55
C GLY A 4 8.00 2.51 -8.57
N LEU A 5 8.60 2.25 -7.39
CA LEU A 5 9.87 1.51 -7.31
C LEU A 5 9.72 0.08 -7.84
N ALA A 6 8.60 -0.58 -7.54
CA ALA A 6 8.32 -1.92 -8.06
C ALA A 6 8.16 -1.92 -9.59
N LEU A 7 7.49 -0.90 -10.15
CA LEU A 7 7.41 -0.71 -11.60
C LEU A 7 8.79 -0.52 -12.23
N ALA A 8 9.63 0.35 -11.63
CA ALA A 8 10.97 0.62 -12.16
C ALA A 8 11.84 -0.64 -12.18
N ALA A 9 11.81 -1.42 -11.11
CA ALA A 9 12.53 -2.70 -11.05
C ALA A 9 12.05 -3.66 -12.14
N ALA A 10 10.72 -3.78 -12.33
CA ALA A 10 10.14 -4.63 -13.38
C ALA A 10 10.45 -4.14 -14.80
N LEU A 11 10.52 -2.81 -15.01
CA LEU A 11 10.94 -2.24 -16.30
C LEU A 11 12.38 -2.59 -16.61
N GLN A 12 13.30 -2.48 -15.67
CA GLN A 12 14.71 -2.83 -15.86
C GLN A 12 14.92 -4.35 -16.03
N GLU A 13 14.11 -5.19 -15.37
CA GLU A 13 14.13 -6.65 -15.58
C GLU A 13 13.76 -7.02 -17.02
N ILE A 14 12.82 -6.28 -17.66
CA ILE A 14 12.35 -6.53 -19.03
C ILE A 14 13.24 -5.82 -20.08
N ARG A 15 13.72 -4.63 -19.75
CA ARG A 15 14.54 -3.74 -20.60
C ARG A 15 15.73 -3.23 -19.79
N GLU A 16 16.85 -3.94 -19.82
CA GLU A 16 18.06 -3.60 -19.04
C GLU A 16 18.56 -2.17 -19.27
N ASN A 17 18.41 -1.64 -20.48
CA ASN A 17 18.85 -0.29 -20.85
C ASN A 17 17.78 0.78 -20.64
N ALA A 18 16.69 0.50 -19.92
CA ALA A 18 15.66 1.50 -19.65
C ALA A 18 16.21 2.60 -18.72
N GLU A 19 16.24 3.83 -19.22
CA GLU A 19 16.58 5.02 -18.43
C GLU A 19 15.36 5.50 -17.66
N ILE A 20 15.44 5.52 -16.34
CA ILE A 20 14.33 5.88 -15.46
C ILE A 20 14.66 7.14 -14.68
N LEU A 21 13.82 8.16 -14.83
CA LEU A 21 13.89 9.40 -14.07
C LEU A 21 12.66 9.57 -13.19
N TYR A 22 12.86 9.62 -11.90
CA TYR A 22 11.81 9.97 -10.96
C TYR A 22 11.69 11.48 -10.79
N VAL A 23 10.43 11.93 -10.77
CA VAL A 23 10.10 13.32 -10.46
C VAL A 23 9.20 13.36 -9.22
N GLY A 24 9.61 14.12 -8.23
CA GLY A 24 8.92 14.20 -6.93
C GLY A 24 9.07 15.60 -6.31
N THR A 25 8.81 15.68 -5.01
CA THR A 25 9.03 16.89 -4.22
C THR A 25 10.29 16.77 -3.37
N ALA A 26 10.95 17.88 -3.08
CA ALA A 26 12.19 17.88 -2.28
C ALA A 26 11.97 17.39 -0.83
N THR A 27 10.74 17.51 -0.32
CA THR A 27 10.39 17.18 1.07
C THR A 27 9.63 15.86 1.22
N GLY A 28 9.33 15.18 0.10
CA GLY A 28 8.64 13.87 0.11
C GLY A 28 9.60 12.73 0.45
N LEU A 29 9.04 11.58 0.85
CA LEU A 29 9.82 10.35 1.09
C LEU A 29 10.59 9.90 -0.17
N GLU A 30 10.09 10.26 -1.34
CA GLU A 30 10.70 9.98 -2.62
C GLU A 30 12.12 10.56 -2.77
N SER A 31 12.37 11.73 -2.17
CA SER A 31 13.68 12.39 -2.25
C SER A 31 14.80 11.58 -1.57
N THR A 32 14.45 10.67 -0.67
CA THR A 32 15.39 9.78 0.04
C THR A 32 15.36 8.37 -0.54
N LEU A 33 14.16 7.80 -0.66
CA LEU A 33 14.03 6.38 -1.04
C LEU A 33 14.38 6.09 -2.50
N VAL A 34 14.14 7.03 -3.42
CA VAL A 34 14.46 6.83 -4.84
C VAL A 34 15.98 6.77 -5.09
N PRO A 35 16.80 7.73 -4.58
CA PRO A 35 18.24 7.63 -4.67
C PRO A 35 18.82 6.40 -3.94
N GLN A 36 18.27 6.02 -2.78
CA GLN A 36 18.68 4.80 -2.07
C GLN A 36 18.42 3.53 -2.88
N ALA A 37 17.37 3.52 -3.71
CA ALA A 37 17.08 2.43 -4.64
C ALA A 37 17.91 2.52 -5.96
N GLY A 38 18.83 3.47 -6.10
CA GLY A 38 19.73 3.60 -7.26
C GLY A 38 19.14 4.35 -8.45
N TYR A 39 17.95 4.98 -8.32
CA TYR A 39 17.32 5.69 -9.42
C TYR A 39 17.62 7.19 -9.43
N ALA A 40 17.70 7.77 -10.63
CA ALA A 40 17.81 9.20 -10.80
C ALA A 40 16.56 9.94 -10.29
N PHE A 41 16.76 10.98 -9.50
CA PHE A 41 15.68 11.78 -8.91
C PHE A 41 15.82 13.25 -9.25
N ARG A 42 14.70 13.92 -9.55
CA ARG A 42 14.61 15.37 -9.70
C ARG A 42 13.41 15.88 -8.92
N ALA A 43 13.63 16.91 -8.12
CA ALA A 43 12.56 17.62 -7.43
C ALA A 43 12.00 18.74 -8.30
N ILE A 44 10.67 18.93 -8.23
CA ILE A 44 9.96 20.09 -8.77
C ILE A 44 9.06 20.70 -7.70
N GLU A 45 8.67 21.97 -7.88
CA GLU A 45 7.65 22.58 -7.04
C GLU A 45 6.28 21.99 -7.36
N ALA A 46 5.71 21.25 -6.38
CA ALA A 46 4.32 20.80 -6.44
C ALA A 46 3.68 20.92 -5.06
N ARG A 47 2.50 21.54 -5.02
CA ARG A 47 1.71 21.69 -3.79
C ARG A 47 0.34 21.07 -3.97
N GLY A 48 -0.19 20.49 -2.88
CA GLY A 48 -1.54 19.95 -2.87
C GLY A 48 -2.58 21.02 -3.16
N LEU A 49 -3.56 20.71 -4.01
CA LEU A 49 -4.69 21.61 -4.28
C LEU A 49 -5.50 21.80 -2.99
N PRO A 50 -5.74 23.03 -2.53
CA PRO A 50 -6.58 23.27 -1.37
C PRO A 50 -8.02 22.86 -1.67
N ARG A 51 -8.64 22.18 -0.71
CA ARG A 51 -10.04 21.66 -0.85
C ARG A 51 -11.11 22.76 -0.75
N LYS A 52 -10.76 23.94 -0.28
CA LYS A 52 -11.67 25.09 -0.15
C LYS A 52 -11.09 26.31 -0.87
N PRO A 53 -11.94 27.14 -1.51
CA PRO A 53 -11.50 28.43 -2.04
C PRO A 53 -10.84 29.24 -0.92
N SER A 54 -9.57 29.57 -1.07
CA SER A 54 -8.82 30.36 -0.09
C SER A 54 -7.69 31.09 -0.79
N PHE A 55 -7.10 32.11 -0.13
CA PHE A 55 -5.91 32.79 -0.64
C PHE A 55 -4.75 31.79 -0.92
N LYS A 56 -4.71 30.66 -0.20
CA LYS A 56 -3.80 29.54 -0.47
C LYS A 56 -4.03 28.90 -1.85
N ALA A 57 -5.23 29.00 -2.43
CA ALA A 57 -5.52 28.50 -3.77
C ALA A 57 -4.74 29.29 -4.85
N VAL A 58 -4.61 30.60 -4.70
CA VAL A 58 -3.85 31.46 -5.63
C VAL A 58 -2.37 31.09 -5.60
N VAL A 59 -1.79 30.90 -4.41
CA VAL A 59 -0.39 30.47 -4.24
C VAL A 59 -0.17 29.07 -4.84
N THR A 60 -1.15 28.19 -4.70
CA THR A 60 -1.09 26.83 -5.29
C THR A 60 -1.18 26.86 -6.81
N PHE A 61 -2.01 27.75 -7.39
CA PHE A 61 -2.07 27.96 -8.85
C PHE A 61 -0.74 28.51 -9.41
N LEU A 62 -0.11 29.47 -8.72
CA LEU A 62 1.19 30.00 -9.11
C LEU A 62 2.30 28.94 -9.01
N SER A 63 2.29 28.12 -7.95
CA SER A 63 3.24 27.02 -7.81
C SER A 63 3.00 25.91 -8.84
N ALA A 64 1.75 25.64 -9.22
CA ALA A 64 1.43 24.71 -10.31
C ALA A 64 1.96 25.21 -11.66
N GLY A 65 1.91 26.50 -11.92
CA GLY A 65 2.50 27.14 -13.11
C GLY A 65 4.03 26.95 -13.16
N ARG A 66 4.73 27.21 -12.05
CA ARG A 66 6.18 26.99 -11.93
C ARG A 66 6.54 25.53 -12.11
N GLY A 67 5.86 24.63 -11.40
CA GLY A 67 6.05 23.18 -11.54
C GLY A 67 5.85 22.69 -12.98
N THR A 68 4.91 23.29 -13.72
CA THR A 68 4.69 22.94 -15.13
C THR A 68 5.84 23.42 -16.03
N ILE A 69 6.42 24.61 -15.76
CA ILE A 69 7.60 25.10 -16.48
C ILE A 69 8.81 24.21 -16.20
N GLU A 70 9.06 23.88 -14.92
CA GLU A 70 10.13 22.96 -14.51
C GLU A 70 9.97 21.58 -15.15
N ALA A 71 8.76 21.02 -15.08
CA ALA A 71 8.43 19.74 -15.72
C ALA A 71 8.68 19.80 -17.24
N THR A 72 8.24 20.87 -17.91
CA THR A 72 8.49 21.05 -19.34
C THR A 72 9.98 21.08 -19.67
N GLY A 73 10.79 21.77 -18.86
CA GLY A 73 12.24 21.81 -18.98
C GLY A 73 12.88 20.42 -18.81
N LEU A 74 12.42 19.64 -17.81
CA LEU A 74 12.87 18.25 -17.58
C LEU A 74 12.53 17.35 -18.76
N LEU A 75 11.27 17.38 -19.24
CA LEU A 75 10.82 16.58 -20.37
C LEU A 75 11.60 16.90 -21.68
N ARG A 76 11.97 18.17 -21.88
CA ARG A 76 12.81 18.56 -23.04
C ARG A 76 14.21 18.00 -22.97
N ARG A 77 14.80 17.94 -21.76
CA ARG A 77 16.17 17.45 -21.55
C ARG A 77 16.25 15.93 -21.55
N PHE A 78 15.33 15.30 -20.83
CA PHE A 78 15.30 13.83 -20.68
C PHE A 78 14.74 13.13 -21.91
N LYS A 79 13.81 13.76 -22.64
CA LYS A 79 13.13 13.23 -23.84
C LYS A 79 12.51 11.84 -23.62
N PRO A 80 11.64 11.67 -22.61
CA PRO A 80 11.09 10.35 -22.33
C PRO A 80 10.21 9.85 -23.48
N ASP A 81 10.19 8.53 -23.69
CA ASP A 81 9.27 7.87 -24.63
C ASP A 81 7.87 7.77 -24.02
N VAL A 82 7.77 7.64 -22.72
CA VAL A 82 6.52 7.56 -21.96
C VAL A 82 6.65 8.24 -20.60
N VAL A 83 5.56 8.81 -20.09
CA VAL A 83 5.49 9.38 -18.74
C VAL A 83 4.45 8.65 -17.93
N VAL A 84 4.83 8.15 -16.75
CA VAL A 84 3.95 7.42 -15.84
C VAL A 84 3.59 8.28 -14.63
N GLY A 85 2.30 8.52 -14.42
CA GLY A 85 1.76 9.21 -13.26
C GLY A 85 1.27 8.22 -12.19
N MET A 86 1.92 8.22 -11.02
CA MET A 86 1.57 7.33 -9.91
C MET A 86 0.61 7.97 -8.88
N GLY A 87 -0.16 9.00 -9.27
CA GLY A 87 -1.28 9.58 -8.48
C GLY A 87 -0.85 10.67 -7.55
N ALA A 88 0.21 11.11 -7.14
CA ALA A 88 0.49 12.23 -6.22
C ALA A 88 0.25 13.59 -6.89
N TYR A 89 0.18 14.66 -6.11
CA TYR A 89 0.02 16.04 -6.66
C TYR A 89 1.11 16.43 -7.66
N VAL A 90 2.31 15.88 -7.54
CA VAL A 90 3.42 16.07 -8.46
C VAL A 90 3.13 15.50 -9.86
N SER A 91 2.25 14.51 -9.96
CA SER A 91 1.85 13.95 -11.26
C SER A 91 1.11 14.98 -12.12
N LEU A 92 0.42 15.95 -11.51
CA LEU A 92 -0.37 16.94 -12.27
C LEU A 92 0.50 17.79 -13.21
N PRO A 93 1.55 18.50 -12.76
CA PRO A 93 2.41 19.28 -13.65
C PRO A 93 3.20 18.43 -14.65
N VAL A 94 3.69 17.25 -14.23
CA VAL A 94 4.55 16.42 -15.08
C VAL A 94 3.75 15.74 -16.20
N VAL A 95 2.66 15.07 -15.84
CA VAL A 95 1.79 14.40 -16.83
C VAL A 95 1.06 15.42 -17.68
N GLY A 96 0.61 16.54 -17.09
CA GLY A 96 0.01 17.63 -17.85
C GLY A 96 0.94 18.21 -18.91
N ALA A 97 2.22 18.45 -18.57
CA ALA A 97 3.23 18.89 -19.53
C ALA A 97 3.53 17.82 -20.59
N ALA A 98 3.52 16.54 -20.24
CA ALA A 98 3.68 15.43 -21.18
C ALA A 98 2.53 15.37 -22.20
N VAL A 99 1.28 15.46 -21.73
CA VAL A 99 0.08 15.52 -22.60
C VAL A 99 0.16 16.69 -23.58
N LEU A 100 0.48 17.89 -23.10
CA LEU A 100 0.64 19.09 -23.96
C LEU A 100 1.73 18.92 -25.02
N ARG A 101 2.74 18.11 -24.74
CA ARG A 101 3.84 17.79 -25.65
C ARG A 101 3.60 16.55 -26.49
N LYS A 102 2.43 15.95 -26.40
CA LYS A 102 2.05 14.71 -27.10
C LYS A 102 2.99 13.54 -26.79
N ILE A 103 3.58 13.52 -25.57
CA ILE A 103 4.33 12.38 -25.07
C ILE A 103 3.31 11.37 -24.53
N PRO A 104 3.39 10.08 -24.89
CA PRO A 104 2.51 9.03 -24.35
C PRO A 104 2.50 9.04 -22.82
N THR A 105 1.32 8.82 -22.22
CA THR A 105 1.14 8.90 -20.77
C THR A 105 0.35 7.74 -20.23
N VAL A 106 0.84 7.16 -19.13
CA VAL A 106 0.16 6.13 -18.34
C VAL A 106 -0.17 6.71 -16.98
N ILE A 107 -1.42 6.63 -16.55
CA ILE A 107 -1.82 6.94 -15.17
C ILE A 107 -2.07 5.63 -14.45
N HIS A 108 -1.50 5.47 -13.27
CA HIS A 108 -1.79 4.32 -12.41
C HIS A 108 -2.59 4.75 -11.17
N GLU A 109 -3.75 4.09 -10.97
CA GLU A 109 -4.59 4.29 -9.78
C GLU A 109 -4.52 3.08 -8.86
N GLN A 110 -4.12 3.31 -7.62
CA GLN A 110 -3.88 2.28 -6.62
C GLN A 110 -5.14 1.93 -5.80
N ASN A 111 -6.07 2.87 -5.65
CA ASN A 111 -7.24 2.71 -4.80
C ASN A 111 -8.49 2.29 -5.59
N ALA A 112 -9.45 1.70 -4.91
CA ALA A 112 -10.76 1.33 -5.50
C ALA A 112 -11.58 2.55 -5.97
N VAL A 113 -11.24 3.74 -5.50
CA VAL A 113 -11.85 5.01 -5.97
C VAL A 113 -10.72 5.96 -6.35
N PRO A 114 -10.70 6.44 -7.61
CA PRO A 114 -9.64 7.30 -8.09
C PRO A 114 -9.57 8.62 -7.34
N GLY A 115 -8.35 9.03 -6.99
CA GLY A 115 -8.09 10.37 -6.47
C GLY A 115 -8.36 11.46 -7.52
N LEU A 116 -8.60 12.70 -7.05
CA LEU A 116 -8.93 13.84 -7.92
C LEU A 116 -7.90 14.04 -9.04
N VAL A 117 -6.61 13.94 -8.73
CA VAL A 117 -5.52 14.10 -9.71
C VAL A 117 -5.65 13.06 -10.83
N ASN A 118 -5.85 11.78 -10.47
CA ASN A 118 -5.99 10.72 -11.46
C ASN A 118 -7.29 10.82 -12.27
N ARG A 119 -8.39 11.32 -11.69
CA ARG A 119 -9.63 11.60 -12.44
C ARG A 119 -9.43 12.70 -13.48
N VAL A 120 -8.69 13.76 -13.14
CA VAL A 120 -8.41 14.86 -14.06
C VAL A 120 -7.45 14.42 -15.16
N LEU A 121 -6.32 13.84 -14.78
CA LEU A 121 -5.28 13.42 -15.73
C LEU A 121 -5.73 12.24 -16.59
N GLY A 122 -6.52 11.32 -16.05
CA GLY A 122 -7.03 10.16 -16.77
C GLY A 122 -7.93 10.51 -17.97
N ARG A 123 -8.52 11.74 -17.99
CA ARG A 123 -9.26 12.22 -19.15
C ARG A 123 -8.36 12.42 -20.38
N ALA A 124 -7.14 12.89 -20.16
CA ALA A 124 -6.18 13.26 -21.21
C ALA A 124 -5.06 12.23 -21.40
N ALA A 125 -4.82 11.36 -20.43
CA ALA A 125 -3.79 10.33 -20.51
C ALA A 125 -4.03 9.35 -21.66
N THR A 126 -2.99 8.73 -22.19
CA THR A 126 -3.09 7.70 -23.22
C THR A 126 -3.84 6.49 -22.70
N VAL A 127 -3.45 5.98 -21.53
CA VAL A 127 -4.09 4.84 -20.86
C VAL A 127 -4.15 5.07 -19.34
N VAL A 128 -5.16 4.46 -18.70
CA VAL A 128 -5.28 4.41 -17.24
C VAL A 128 -5.14 2.97 -16.78
N ALA A 129 -4.07 2.68 -16.05
CA ALA A 129 -3.88 1.41 -15.37
C ALA A 129 -4.55 1.47 -13.99
N VAL A 130 -5.28 0.42 -13.61
CA VAL A 130 -6.06 0.40 -12.38
C VAL A 130 -5.76 -0.84 -11.55
N SER A 131 -5.92 -0.72 -10.23
CA SER A 131 -5.66 -1.79 -9.27
C SER A 131 -6.88 -2.65 -8.95
N TYR A 132 -8.07 -2.20 -9.35
CA TYR A 132 -9.33 -2.91 -9.14
C TYR A 132 -10.09 -3.03 -10.45
N PRO A 133 -10.90 -4.09 -10.64
CA PRO A 133 -11.77 -4.20 -11.81
C PRO A 133 -12.87 -3.13 -11.76
N ASP A 134 -13.60 -2.97 -12.85
CA ASP A 134 -14.82 -2.16 -12.98
C ASP A 134 -14.66 -0.66 -12.66
N MET A 135 -13.45 -0.13 -12.78
CA MET A 135 -13.18 1.30 -12.57
C MET A 135 -13.55 2.19 -13.77
N GLY A 136 -14.09 1.62 -14.83
CA GLY A 136 -14.43 2.33 -16.07
C GLY A 136 -15.38 3.51 -15.88
N SER A 137 -16.33 3.41 -14.95
CA SER A 137 -17.32 4.46 -14.67
C SER A 137 -16.72 5.79 -14.14
N TYR A 138 -15.49 5.75 -13.65
CA TYR A 138 -14.80 6.96 -13.15
C TYR A 138 -14.11 7.78 -14.26
N PHE A 139 -14.03 7.25 -15.47
CA PHE A 139 -13.33 7.87 -16.59
C PHE A 139 -14.27 8.06 -17.79
N PRO A 140 -13.93 8.91 -18.76
CA PRO A 140 -14.78 9.17 -19.90
C PRO A 140 -15.05 7.89 -20.72
N PRO A 141 -16.24 7.76 -21.35
CA PRO A 141 -16.52 6.68 -22.29
C PRO A 141 -15.44 6.59 -23.36
N GLY A 142 -15.04 5.35 -23.70
CA GLY A 142 -14.00 5.08 -24.71
C GLY A 142 -12.55 5.27 -24.22
N LYS A 143 -12.32 5.65 -22.94
CA LYS A 143 -10.97 5.68 -22.37
C LYS A 143 -10.42 4.25 -22.28
N ARG A 144 -9.18 4.05 -22.76
CA ARG A 144 -8.46 2.79 -22.54
C ARG A 144 -8.13 2.65 -21.07
N ILE A 145 -8.63 1.59 -20.45
CA ILE A 145 -8.41 1.25 -19.03
C ILE A 145 -7.92 -0.17 -18.97
N GLU A 146 -6.80 -0.38 -18.27
CA GLU A 146 -6.16 -1.68 -18.12
C GLU A 146 -6.10 -2.07 -16.64
N PHE A 147 -6.64 -3.25 -16.33
CA PHE A 147 -6.55 -3.80 -14.97
C PHE A 147 -5.21 -4.52 -14.79
N THR A 148 -4.23 -3.81 -14.24
CA THR A 148 -2.88 -4.35 -13.98
C THR A 148 -2.68 -4.85 -12.55
N GLY A 149 -3.52 -4.41 -11.62
CA GLY A 149 -3.24 -4.54 -10.19
C GLY A 149 -2.29 -3.44 -9.68
N ASN A 150 -2.00 -3.46 -8.39
CA ASN A 150 -1.08 -2.49 -7.78
C ASN A 150 0.32 -3.11 -7.65
N PRO A 151 1.35 -2.54 -8.27
CA PRO A 151 2.72 -3.04 -8.20
C PRO A 151 3.22 -3.19 -6.76
N ILE A 152 3.79 -4.33 -6.44
CA ILE A 152 4.42 -4.64 -5.16
C ILE A 152 5.90 -4.93 -5.33
N ARG A 153 6.68 -4.74 -4.25
CA ARG A 153 8.11 -5.01 -4.23
C ARG A 153 8.37 -6.51 -4.33
N GLY A 154 9.40 -6.90 -5.06
CA GLY A 154 9.76 -8.32 -5.26
C GLY A 154 10.04 -9.06 -3.94
N GLU A 155 10.66 -8.39 -2.96
CA GLU A 155 10.93 -8.94 -1.63
C GLU A 155 9.69 -9.43 -0.88
N ILE A 156 8.51 -8.87 -1.20
CA ILE A 156 7.26 -9.32 -0.59
C ILE A 156 6.94 -10.77 -0.98
N LEU A 157 7.30 -11.19 -2.18
CA LEU A 157 7.00 -12.54 -2.69
C LEU A 157 8.13 -13.53 -2.46
N SER A 158 9.39 -13.07 -2.42
CA SER A 158 10.57 -13.94 -2.34
C SER A 158 10.87 -14.49 -0.95
N SER A 159 10.38 -13.83 0.12
CA SER A 159 10.61 -14.28 1.50
C SER A 159 9.93 -15.61 1.80
N GLY A 160 10.67 -16.55 2.41
CA GLY A 160 10.19 -17.87 2.79
C GLY A 160 9.65 -17.92 4.22
N ARG A 161 8.75 -18.91 4.50
CA ARG A 161 8.20 -19.12 5.86
C ARG A 161 9.29 -19.53 6.86
N GLN A 162 10.19 -20.45 6.49
CA GLN A 162 11.28 -20.90 7.35
C GLN A 162 12.19 -19.74 7.79
N GLU A 163 12.55 -18.88 6.86
CA GLU A 163 13.33 -17.66 7.12
C GLU A 163 12.61 -16.72 8.09
N ALA A 164 11.29 -16.59 7.94
CA ALA A 164 10.46 -15.79 8.85
C ALA A 164 10.41 -16.38 10.27
N MET A 165 10.28 -17.73 10.40
CA MET A 165 10.29 -18.41 11.68
C MET A 165 11.59 -18.12 12.45
N GLU A 166 12.73 -18.18 11.77
CA GLU A 166 14.03 -17.87 12.36
C GLU A 166 14.16 -16.38 12.71
N ALA A 167 13.82 -15.48 11.76
CA ALA A 167 13.98 -14.03 11.92
C ALA A 167 13.17 -13.46 13.08
N PHE A 168 11.97 -14.00 13.33
CA PHE A 168 11.07 -13.55 14.40
C PHE A 168 11.06 -14.47 15.63
N ASN A 169 11.87 -15.54 15.63
CA ASN A 169 11.91 -16.56 16.67
C ASN A 169 10.52 -17.11 16.99
N LEU A 170 9.85 -17.62 15.95
CA LEU A 170 8.48 -18.12 16.02
C LEU A 170 8.45 -19.62 16.27
N ASP A 171 7.38 -20.08 16.91
CA ASP A 171 7.07 -21.48 17.14
C ASP A 171 6.23 -22.00 15.96
N GLU A 172 6.74 -23.00 15.23
CA GLU A 172 6.08 -23.57 14.04
C GLU A 172 4.73 -24.24 14.35
N SER A 173 4.51 -24.65 15.58
CA SER A 173 3.26 -25.28 16.02
C SER A 173 2.13 -24.29 16.27
N ARG A 174 2.43 -22.99 16.28
CA ARG A 174 1.48 -21.92 16.61
C ARG A 174 1.10 -21.08 15.39
N ARG A 175 -0.14 -20.64 15.36
CA ARG A 175 -0.59 -19.65 14.38
C ARG A 175 -0.01 -18.28 14.67
N VAL A 176 0.41 -17.60 13.64
CA VAL A 176 0.99 -16.27 13.73
C VAL A 176 -0.03 -15.21 13.36
N LEU A 177 -0.40 -14.39 14.33
CA LEU A 177 -1.17 -13.16 14.13
C LEU A 177 -0.20 -11.99 13.95
N LEU A 178 -0.15 -11.42 12.74
CA LEU A 178 0.64 -10.24 12.46
C LEU A 178 -0.23 -8.97 12.58
N VAL A 179 0.17 -8.06 13.46
CA VAL A 179 -0.55 -6.82 13.73
C VAL A 179 0.30 -5.61 13.39
N PHE A 180 -0.25 -4.68 12.56
CA PHE A 180 0.43 -3.43 12.26
C PHE A 180 -0.52 -2.31 11.82
N GLY A 181 -0.19 -1.08 12.18
CA GLY A 181 -0.99 0.11 11.85
C GLY A 181 -0.42 0.96 10.70
N GLY A 182 0.63 0.49 10.01
CA GLY A 182 1.41 1.27 9.06
C GLY A 182 2.63 1.95 9.72
N SER A 183 3.42 2.74 8.96
CA SER A 183 4.72 3.28 9.39
C SER A 183 4.68 4.16 10.65
N ARG A 184 3.55 4.79 10.94
CA ARG A 184 3.35 5.63 12.14
C ARG A 184 2.71 4.87 13.31
N GLY A 185 2.32 3.61 13.09
CA GLY A 185 1.48 2.86 14.01
C GLY A 185 0.01 3.30 13.97
N ALA A 186 -0.84 2.63 14.73
CA ALA A 186 -2.25 2.98 14.90
C ALA A 186 -2.65 2.77 16.35
N GLN A 187 -2.73 3.87 17.12
CA GLN A 187 -2.95 3.80 18.57
C GLN A 187 -4.17 2.93 18.93
N ARG A 188 -5.31 3.13 18.25
CA ARG A 188 -6.52 2.35 18.53
C ARG A 188 -6.35 0.85 18.31
N ILE A 189 -5.62 0.45 17.26
CA ILE A 189 -5.28 -0.96 17.03
C ILE A 189 -4.38 -1.46 18.17
N ASN A 190 -3.35 -0.70 18.51
CA ASN A 190 -2.42 -1.05 19.57
C ASN A 190 -3.13 -1.24 20.92
N ASP A 191 -4.01 -0.31 21.29
CA ASP A 191 -4.76 -0.37 22.55
C ASP A 191 -5.69 -1.58 22.58
N ALA A 192 -6.40 -1.86 21.49
CA ALA A 192 -7.27 -3.02 21.39
C ALA A 192 -6.51 -4.35 21.49
N ILE A 193 -5.29 -4.45 20.97
CA ILE A 193 -4.45 -5.64 21.15
C ILE A 193 -4.01 -5.81 22.62
N VAL A 194 -3.69 -4.71 23.30
CA VAL A 194 -3.37 -4.76 24.74
C VAL A 194 -4.60 -5.20 25.56
N GLU A 195 -5.79 -4.68 25.25
CA GLU A 195 -7.04 -5.09 25.89
C GLU A 195 -7.37 -6.57 25.64
N ALA A 196 -7.17 -7.05 24.40
CA ALA A 196 -7.44 -8.44 24.02
C ALA A 196 -6.44 -9.43 24.62
N TYR A 197 -5.27 -8.96 25.11
CA TYR A 197 -4.20 -9.83 25.62
C TYR A 197 -4.69 -10.78 26.71
N ASP A 198 -5.49 -10.31 27.65
CA ASP A 198 -6.00 -11.13 28.76
C ASP A 198 -6.86 -12.30 28.28
N ALA A 199 -7.63 -12.13 27.21
CA ALA A 199 -8.44 -13.19 26.64
C ALA A 199 -7.60 -14.27 25.94
N TRP A 200 -6.42 -13.90 25.42
CA TRP A 200 -5.52 -14.82 24.72
C TRP A 200 -4.39 -15.40 25.57
N ARG A 201 -4.17 -14.91 26.80
CA ARG A 201 -2.99 -15.26 27.60
C ARG A 201 -2.75 -16.78 27.79
N HIS A 202 -3.81 -17.58 27.70
CA HIS A 202 -3.76 -19.04 27.85
C HIS A 202 -3.90 -19.80 26.52
N TYR A 203 -3.79 -19.12 25.37
CA TYR A 203 -3.86 -19.76 24.06
C TYR A 203 -2.49 -20.31 23.66
N GLU A 204 -2.35 -21.65 23.72
CA GLU A 204 -1.12 -22.36 23.37
C GLU A 204 -0.84 -22.38 21.86
N ASN A 205 -1.88 -22.20 21.04
CA ASN A 205 -1.80 -22.30 19.59
C ASN A 205 -1.70 -20.93 18.87
N LEU A 206 -1.50 -19.84 19.63
CA LEU A 206 -1.40 -18.49 19.09
C LEU A 206 -0.07 -17.83 19.46
N GLN A 207 0.48 -17.08 18.53
CA GLN A 207 1.58 -16.14 18.75
C GLN A 207 1.36 -14.85 17.97
N ILE A 208 1.85 -13.75 18.51
CA ILE A 208 1.59 -12.42 17.98
C ILE A 208 2.89 -11.69 17.64
N ILE A 209 3.00 -11.21 16.40
CA ILE A 209 3.98 -10.21 15.96
C ILE A 209 3.26 -8.88 15.89
N HIS A 210 3.66 -7.91 16.71
CA HIS A 210 2.99 -6.61 16.76
C HIS A 210 3.94 -5.46 16.43
N ALA A 211 3.81 -4.89 15.21
CA ALA A 211 4.51 -3.66 14.83
C ALA A 211 3.71 -2.43 15.30
N THR A 212 4.08 -1.91 16.47
CA THR A 212 3.33 -0.87 17.18
C THR A 212 3.51 0.54 16.61
N GLY A 213 4.57 0.75 15.81
CA GLY A 213 5.05 2.08 15.42
C GLY A 213 6.05 2.64 16.43
N LYS A 214 7.09 3.33 15.95
CA LYS A 214 8.20 3.83 16.79
C LYS A 214 7.74 4.69 17.96
N MET A 215 6.70 5.50 17.75
CA MET A 215 6.19 6.42 18.78
C MET A 215 5.43 5.71 19.92
N ASN A 216 4.81 4.56 19.63
CA ASN A 216 3.95 3.86 20.57
C ASN A 216 4.64 2.67 21.25
N TYR A 217 5.82 2.29 20.76
CA TYR A 217 6.51 1.07 21.18
C TYR A 217 6.71 0.97 22.69
N GLU A 218 7.30 2.00 23.30
CA GLU A 218 7.61 1.98 24.72
C GLU A 218 6.34 1.94 25.60
N SER A 219 5.29 2.65 25.21
CA SER A 219 4.02 2.65 25.93
C SER A 219 3.33 1.29 25.87
N ILE A 220 3.28 0.67 24.69
CA ILE A 220 2.68 -0.65 24.50
C ILE A 220 3.50 -1.74 25.20
N LYS A 221 4.82 -1.71 25.08
CA LYS A 221 5.71 -2.64 25.79
C LYS A 221 5.48 -2.58 27.30
N LYS A 222 5.41 -1.37 27.87
CA LYS A 222 5.12 -1.17 29.29
C LYS A 222 3.74 -1.68 29.68
N ALA A 223 2.71 -1.44 28.86
CA ALA A 223 1.35 -1.91 29.12
C ALA A 223 1.29 -3.45 29.15
N ILE A 224 1.86 -4.12 28.16
CA ILE A 224 1.95 -5.60 28.12
C ILE A 224 2.75 -6.14 29.29
N THR A 225 3.91 -5.57 29.61
CA THR A 225 4.73 -6.01 30.75
C THR A 225 3.96 -5.93 32.08
N LYS A 226 3.09 -4.93 32.24
CA LYS A 226 2.29 -4.74 33.47
C LYS A 226 1.22 -5.82 33.65
N ILE A 227 0.62 -6.30 32.55
CA ILE A 227 -0.47 -7.29 32.60
C ILE A 227 0.02 -8.74 32.43
N ARG A 228 1.23 -8.92 31.91
CA ARG A 228 1.83 -10.24 31.67
C ARG A 228 2.13 -10.97 32.97
N SER A 229 1.81 -12.26 33.00
CA SER A 229 2.08 -13.17 34.10
C SER A 229 3.10 -14.25 33.69
N PRO A 230 3.91 -14.80 34.63
CA PRO A 230 4.74 -15.99 34.36
C PRO A 230 3.96 -17.22 33.93
N LYS A 231 2.63 -17.25 34.13
CA LYS A 231 1.73 -18.34 33.74
C LYS A 231 1.17 -18.18 32.33
N ASP A 232 1.45 -17.06 31.65
CA ASP A 232 0.95 -16.80 30.31
C ASP A 232 1.71 -17.68 29.31
N VAL A 233 0.94 -18.38 28.47
CA VAL A 233 1.48 -19.25 27.43
C VAL A 233 1.51 -18.58 26.05
N LEU A 234 0.77 -17.46 25.89
CA LEU A 234 0.77 -16.66 24.67
C LEU A 234 2.18 -16.12 24.38
N LEU A 235 2.69 -16.36 23.18
CA LEU A 235 3.91 -15.73 22.70
C LEU A 235 3.56 -14.38 22.06
N TYR A 236 4.07 -13.30 22.64
CA TYR A 236 3.82 -11.94 22.17
C TYR A 236 5.14 -11.21 21.99
N ASN A 237 5.39 -10.77 20.76
CA ASN A 237 6.58 -10.04 20.37
C ASN A 237 6.19 -8.67 19.78
N ALA A 238 6.57 -7.59 20.50
CA ALA A 238 6.36 -6.22 20.02
C ALA A 238 7.61 -5.70 19.32
N TYR A 239 7.38 -4.98 18.20
CA TYR A 239 8.44 -4.33 17.41
C TYR A 239 8.09 -2.85 17.23
N PRO A 240 9.06 -1.93 17.33
CA PRO A 240 8.81 -0.53 17.02
C PRO A 240 8.54 -0.32 15.52
N TYR A 241 9.16 -1.13 14.69
CA TYR A 241 9.03 -1.14 13.24
C TYR A 241 9.58 -2.45 12.69
N ILE A 242 8.98 -2.96 11.62
CA ILE A 242 9.47 -4.13 10.89
C ILE A 242 10.01 -3.64 9.54
N GLU A 243 11.29 -3.80 9.32
CA GLU A 243 11.94 -3.37 8.08
C GLU A 243 11.61 -4.32 6.92
N SER A 244 11.71 -5.62 7.15
CA SER A 244 11.37 -6.65 6.16
C SER A 244 9.94 -7.13 6.31
N MET A 245 8.98 -6.39 5.73
CA MET A 245 7.58 -6.80 5.72
C MET A 245 7.37 -8.11 4.93
N GLY A 246 8.22 -8.42 3.96
CA GLY A 246 8.16 -9.70 3.24
C GLY A 246 8.30 -10.89 4.17
N LEU A 247 9.26 -10.85 5.10
CA LEU A 247 9.44 -11.88 6.13
C LEU A 247 8.23 -11.94 7.09
N ALA A 248 7.75 -10.77 7.55
CA ALA A 248 6.59 -10.75 8.45
C ALA A 248 5.34 -11.36 7.79
N TYR A 249 5.09 -11.06 6.52
CA TYR A 249 4.01 -11.69 5.75
C TYR A 249 4.25 -13.18 5.53
N ALA A 250 5.49 -13.60 5.27
CA ALA A 250 5.82 -15.00 5.06
C ALA A 250 5.55 -15.87 6.29
N GLY A 251 5.75 -15.31 7.49
CA GLY A 251 5.46 -15.98 8.76
C GLY A 251 4.00 -15.94 9.18
N ALA A 252 3.19 -15.01 8.68
CA ALA A 252 1.84 -14.76 9.15
C ALA A 252 0.80 -15.76 8.64
N ASP A 253 -0.18 -16.10 9.48
CA ASP A 253 -1.37 -16.89 9.12
C ASP A 253 -2.63 -16.01 9.08
N LEU A 254 -2.69 -14.92 9.85
CA LEU A 254 -3.77 -13.94 9.88
C LEU A 254 -3.19 -12.57 10.16
N LEU A 255 -3.79 -11.53 9.58
CA LEU A 255 -3.37 -10.16 9.79
C LEU A 255 -4.43 -9.28 10.45
N ILE A 256 -3.98 -8.30 11.23
CA ILE A 256 -4.79 -7.15 11.63
C ILE A 256 -4.04 -5.89 11.17
N CYS A 257 -4.63 -5.14 10.23
CA CYS A 257 -3.92 -3.98 9.69
C CYS A 257 -4.85 -2.89 9.13
N ARG A 258 -4.25 -1.75 8.77
CA ARG A 258 -4.91 -0.72 7.95
C ARG A 258 -5.06 -1.19 6.50
N SER A 259 -6.08 -0.68 5.81
CA SER A 259 -6.45 -1.06 4.43
C SER A 259 -5.89 -0.09 3.37
N GLY A 260 -4.62 0.29 3.50
CA GLY A 260 -3.92 1.03 2.45
C GLY A 260 -3.80 0.20 1.16
N ALA A 261 -3.88 0.83 -0.01
CA ALA A 261 -3.85 0.13 -1.29
C ALA A 261 -2.60 -0.77 -1.47
N THR A 262 -1.43 -0.31 -1.02
CA THR A 262 -0.20 -1.12 -1.07
C THR A 262 -0.29 -2.32 -0.14
N THR A 263 -0.78 -2.14 1.09
CA THR A 263 -0.97 -3.24 2.05
C THR A 263 -1.91 -4.31 1.48
N ILE A 264 -3.06 -3.90 0.93
CA ILE A 264 -4.00 -4.85 0.31
C ILE A 264 -3.35 -5.62 -0.84
N ALA A 265 -2.60 -4.93 -1.72
CA ALA A 265 -1.90 -5.59 -2.81
C ALA A 265 -0.86 -6.61 -2.31
N GLU A 266 -0.08 -6.26 -1.29
CA GLU A 266 0.95 -7.12 -0.70
C GLU A 266 0.33 -8.36 -0.03
N ILE A 267 -0.68 -8.18 0.82
CA ILE A 267 -1.31 -9.29 1.55
C ILE A 267 -2.04 -10.25 0.60
N THR A 268 -2.74 -9.71 -0.42
CA THR A 268 -3.46 -10.55 -1.38
C THR A 268 -2.53 -11.27 -2.35
N ALA A 269 -1.41 -10.66 -2.75
CA ALA A 269 -0.39 -11.33 -3.55
C ALA A 269 0.27 -12.50 -2.78
N ARG A 270 0.30 -12.44 -1.45
CA ARG A 270 0.73 -13.54 -0.56
C ARG A 270 -0.41 -14.52 -0.23
N GLY A 271 -1.66 -14.21 -0.59
CA GLY A 271 -2.81 -15.01 -0.24
C GLY A 271 -3.17 -14.97 1.25
N LEU A 272 -2.86 -13.88 1.96
CA LEU A 272 -3.06 -13.79 3.41
C LEU A 272 -4.47 -13.29 3.73
N PRO A 273 -5.20 -13.96 4.65
CA PRO A 273 -6.45 -13.47 5.18
C PRO A 273 -6.22 -12.30 6.15
N ALA A 274 -7.17 -11.37 6.24
CA ALA A 274 -6.99 -10.18 7.06
C ALA A 274 -8.26 -9.70 7.77
N ILE A 275 -8.06 -9.14 8.96
CA ILE A 275 -9.00 -8.24 9.62
C ILE A 275 -8.53 -6.82 9.30
N LEU A 276 -9.31 -6.11 8.49
CA LEU A 276 -8.97 -4.79 8.00
C LEU A 276 -9.65 -3.71 8.84
N ILE A 277 -8.85 -2.77 9.32
CA ILE A 277 -9.30 -1.62 10.10
C ILE A 277 -8.99 -0.35 9.30
N PRO A 278 -9.96 0.15 8.50
CA PRO A 278 -9.74 1.34 7.66
C PRO A 278 -9.38 2.57 8.50
N TYR A 279 -8.42 3.38 8.02
CA TYR A 279 -8.09 4.64 8.65
C TYR A 279 -9.21 5.66 8.42
N PRO A 280 -9.86 6.20 9.49
CA PRO A 280 -11.09 6.98 9.36
C PRO A 280 -10.90 8.35 8.71
N TYR A 281 -9.68 8.88 8.73
CA TYR A 281 -9.36 10.19 8.13
C TYR A 281 -8.71 10.07 6.74
N ALA A 282 -8.82 8.89 6.12
CA ALA A 282 -8.33 8.68 4.77
C ALA A 282 -9.10 9.57 3.78
N THR A 283 -8.38 10.17 2.84
CA THR A 283 -8.96 11.03 1.81
C THR A 283 -10.08 10.30 1.05
N ASP A 284 -11.26 10.93 0.91
CA ASP A 284 -12.43 10.37 0.23
C ASP A 284 -12.84 8.97 0.75
N ASN A 285 -12.46 8.66 1.99
CA ASN A 285 -12.70 7.37 2.65
C ASN A 285 -12.16 6.16 1.84
N HIS A 286 -11.07 6.36 1.10
CA HIS A 286 -10.54 5.34 0.19
C HIS A 286 -10.14 4.05 0.91
N GLN A 287 -9.69 4.12 2.17
CA GLN A 287 -9.31 2.90 2.89
C GLN A 287 -10.52 2.00 3.19
N GLU A 288 -11.66 2.56 3.58
CA GLU A 288 -12.86 1.75 3.78
C GLU A 288 -13.33 1.14 2.45
N LYS A 289 -13.32 1.92 1.37
CA LYS A 289 -13.69 1.42 0.05
C LYS A 289 -12.76 0.30 -0.42
N ASN A 290 -11.46 0.42 -0.20
CA ASN A 290 -10.49 -0.64 -0.49
C ASN A 290 -10.78 -1.89 0.37
N ALA A 291 -11.03 -1.73 1.67
CA ALA A 291 -11.32 -2.82 2.59
C ALA A 291 -12.60 -3.59 2.20
N ARG A 292 -13.67 -2.86 1.82
CA ARG A 292 -14.93 -3.48 1.39
C ARG A 292 -14.79 -4.30 0.11
N GLN A 293 -13.91 -3.91 -0.83
CA GLN A 293 -13.62 -4.74 -2.01
C GLN A 293 -13.05 -6.11 -1.58
N LEU A 294 -12.14 -6.12 -0.62
CA LEU A 294 -11.54 -7.35 -0.16
C LEU A 294 -12.51 -8.19 0.70
N GLU A 295 -13.33 -7.54 1.51
CA GLU A 295 -14.40 -8.20 2.27
C GLU A 295 -15.44 -8.85 1.35
N ASN A 296 -15.88 -8.15 0.32
CA ASN A 296 -16.85 -8.68 -0.67
C ASN A 296 -16.28 -9.88 -1.45
N SER A 297 -14.95 -9.98 -1.59
CA SER A 297 -14.30 -11.15 -2.20
C SER A 297 -14.19 -12.34 -1.25
N GLY A 298 -14.53 -12.17 0.03
CA GLY A 298 -14.37 -13.18 1.08
C GLY A 298 -12.95 -13.31 1.64
N ALA A 299 -12.03 -12.40 1.30
CA ALA A 299 -10.62 -12.47 1.72
C ALA A 299 -10.33 -11.69 3.02
N ALA A 300 -11.27 -10.87 3.48
CA ALA A 300 -11.10 -10.08 4.70
C ALA A 300 -12.41 -9.95 5.49
N ARG A 301 -12.25 -9.62 6.78
CA ARG A 301 -13.29 -9.07 7.65
C ARG A 301 -12.96 -7.60 7.92
N VAL A 302 -13.96 -6.72 7.90
CA VAL A 302 -13.77 -5.28 8.15
C VAL A 302 -14.34 -4.91 9.51
N ILE A 303 -13.53 -4.25 10.33
CA ILE A 303 -13.97 -3.57 11.57
C ILE A 303 -13.68 -2.09 11.39
N LEU A 304 -14.71 -1.24 11.51
CA LEU A 304 -14.50 0.20 11.39
C LEU A 304 -13.72 0.72 12.60
N ASP A 305 -12.87 1.71 12.39
CA ASP A 305 -11.98 2.23 13.45
C ASP A 305 -12.74 2.60 14.73
N ARG A 306 -13.95 3.17 14.63
CA ARG A 306 -14.79 3.53 15.77
C ARG A 306 -15.26 2.33 16.60
N ASP A 307 -15.34 1.14 15.97
CA ASP A 307 -15.89 -0.09 16.55
C ASP A 307 -14.76 -1.00 17.08
N VAL A 308 -13.49 -0.57 16.98
CA VAL A 308 -12.33 -1.31 17.44
C VAL A 308 -12.19 -1.24 18.96
N THR A 309 -12.30 -2.38 19.61
CA THR A 309 -12.07 -2.64 21.03
C THR A 309 -11.34 -3.96 21.20
N GLY A 310 -10.81 -4.24 22.40
CA GLY A 310 -10.20 -5.55 22.70
C GLY A 310 -11.15 -6.71 22.45
N GLU A 311 -12.44 -6.56 22.85
CA GLU A 311 -13.48 -7.55 22.64
C GLU A 311 -13.75 -7.79 21.14
N SER A 312 -13.96 -6.73 20.35
CA SER A 312 -14.23 -6.87 18.91
C SER A 312 -13.08 -7.52 18.14
N ILE A 313 -11.85 -7.25 18.54
CA ILE A 313 -10.64 -7.88 17.98
C ILE A 313 -10.57 -9.35 18.40
N TYR A 314 -10.76 -9.64 19.69
CA TYR A 314 -10.78 -11.01 20.20
C TYR A 314 -11.81 -11.88 19.47
N GLU A 315 -13.07 -11.40 19.40
CA GLU A 315 -14.16 -12.12 18.73
C GLU A 315 -13.85 -12.34 17.24
N ALA A 316 -13.32 -11.33 16.56
CA ALA A 316 -12.98 -11.43 15.14
C ALA A 316 -11.88 -12.46 14.89
N VAL A 317 -10.80 -12.45 15.69
CA VAL A 317 -9.69 -13.41 15.57
C VAL A 317 -10.20 -14.81 15.89
N ASN A 318 -10.94 -14.96 17.00
CA ASN A 318 -11.45 -16.27 17.44
C ASN A 318 -12.38 -16.89 16.37
N ALA A 319 -13.33 -16.09 15.83
CA ALA A 319 -14.23 -16.57 14.78
C ALA A 319 -13.51 -17.06 13.52
N LEU A 320 -12.33 -16.51 13.21
CA LEU A 320 -11.53 -16.89 12.04
C LEU A 320 -10.53 -18.03 12.32
N THR A 321 -10.20 -18.27 13.59
CA THR A 321 -9.15 -19.24 13.95
C THR A 321 -9.69 -20.53 14.58
N VAL A 322 -10.96 -20.57 14.99
CA VAL A 322 -11.61 -21.77 15.54
C VAL A 322 -11.83 -22.85 14.49
N ASP A 323 -12.16 -22.47 13.26
CA ASP A 323 -12.39 -23.39 12.15
C ASP A 323 -11.37 -23.13 11.02
N ASP A 324 -10.51 -24.15 10.77
CA ASP A 324 -9.51 -24.11 9.73
C ASP A 324 -10.09 -23.89 8.32
N ASN A 325 -11.32 -24.34 8.08
CA ASN A 325 -11.97 -24.16 6.79
C ASN A 325 -12.30 -22.68 6.51
N VAL A 326 -12.66 -21.91 7.55
CA VAL A 326 -12.92 -20.46 7.41
C VAL A 326 -11.64 -19.75 6.99
N LEU A 327 -10.54 -19.97 7.69
CA LEU A 327 -9.26 -19.32 7.39
C LEU A 327 -8.73 -19.75 6.02
N SER A 328 -8.83 -21.04 5.69
CA SER A 328 -8.44 -21.57 4.37
C SER A 328 -9.28 -20.99 3.25
N GLY A 329 -10.60 -20.84 3.44
CA GLY A 329 -11.49 -20.20 2.48
C GLY A 329 -11.11 -18.73 2.21
N MET A 330 -10.76 -17.98 3.25
CA MET A 330 -10.28 -16.61 3.14
C MET A 330 -8.93 -16.55 2.42
N THR A 331 -8.02 -17.49 2.71
CA THR A 331 -6.73 -17.60 2.03
C THR A 331 -6.91 -17.79 0.52
N GLU A 332 -7.78 -18.71 0.11
CA GLU A 332 -8.07 -18.94 -1.31
C GLU A 332 -8.76 -17.72 -1.96
N ALA A 333 -9.65 -17.05 -1.27
CA ALA A 333 -10.26 -15.80 -1.74
C ALA A 333 -9.20 -14.69 -1.92
N SER A 334 -8.27 -14.57 -0.98
CA SER A 334 -7.16 -13.62 -1.03
C SER A 334 -6.25 -13.88 -2.23
N LYS A 335 -5.86 -15.15 -2.48
CA LYS A 335 -5.08 -15.55 -3.66
C LYS A 335 -5.78 -15.21 -4.97
N ARG A 336 -7.08 -15.48 -5.09
CA ARG A 336 -7.86 -15.16 -6.29
C ARG A 336 -7.94 -13.66 -6.56
N PHE A 337 -8.03 -12.86 -5.50
CA PHE A 337 -8.05 -11.40 -5.58
C PHE A 337 -6.69 -10.82 -5.96
N GLY A 338 -5.62 -11.40 -5.44
CA GLY A 338 -4.24 -10.94 -5.57
C GLY A 338 -3.75 -10.86 -7.02
N ARG A 339 -2.80 -9.97 -7.25
CA ARG A 339 -2.11 -9.78 -8.54
C ARG A 339 -0.59 -9.73 -8.30
N PRO A 340 0.06 -10.88 -8.03
CA PRO A 340 1.49 -10.93 -7.74
C PRO A 340 2.34 -10.36 -8.90
N ASP A 341 1.88 -10.51 -10.15
CA ASP A 341 2.57 -10.03 -11.35
C ASP A 341 2.21 -8.58 -11.73
N ALA A 342 1.54 -7.81 -10.88
CA ALA A 342 1.08 -6.45 -11.18
C ALA A 342 2.22 -5.53 -11.66
N ALA A 343 3.41 -5.63 -11.08
CA ALA A 343 4.57 -4.84 -11.49
C ALA A 343 5.00 -5.16 -12.92
N LYS A 344 5.07 -6.45 -13.27
CA LYS A 344 5.41 -6.91 -14.63
C LYS A 344 4.31 -6.58 -15.64
N GLY A 345 3.05 -6.72 -15.25
CA GLY A 345 1.90 -6.35 -16.09
C GLY A 345 1.90 -4.86 -16.44
N LEU A 346 2.10 -3.99 -15.43
CA LEU A 346 2.20 -2.56 -15.65
C LEU A 346 3.46 -2.20 -16.47
N ALA A 347 4.60 -2.85 -16.24
CA ALA A 347 5.81 -2.61 -17.01
C ALA A 347 5.63 -2.94 -18.49
N LYS A 348 5.00 -4.08 -18.82
CA LYS A 348 4.67 -4.44 -20.20
C LYS A 348 3.77 -3.41 -20.89
N LEU A 349 2.73 -2.95 -20.19
CA LEU A 349 1.85 -1.89 -20.67
C LEU A 349 2.62 -0.58 -20.93
N VAL A 350 3.52 -0.19 -20.05
CA VAL A 350 4.35 1.01 -20.21
C VAL A 350 5.27 0.90 -21.42
N ILE A 351 5.87 -0.27 -21.66
CA ILE A 351 6.72 -0.53 -22.83
C ILE A 351 5.89 -0.48 -24.11
N GLU A 352 4.74 -1.16 -24.16
CA GLU A 352 3.81 -1.10 -25.28
C GLU A 352 3.47 0.35 -25.66
N ILE A 353 3.05 1.16 -24.69
CA ILE A 353 2.69 2.56 -24.89
C ILE A 353 3.89 3.44 -25.35
N ALA A 354 5.11 3.08 -24.97
CA ALA A 354 6.33 3.75 -25.41
C ALA A 354 6.68 3.40 -26.88
N GLU A 355 6.41 2.16 -27.30
CA GLU A 355 6.71 1.65 -28.64
C GLU A 355 5.65 2.04 -29.68
N ASP A 356 4.40 2.31 -29.30
CA ASP A 356 3.30 2.75 -30.17
C ASP A 356 3.41 4.20 -30.64
N ARG A 357 4.56 4.84 -30.51
CA ARG A 357 4.83 6.26 -30.82
C ARG A 357 5.12 6.56 -32.30
#